data_10f538661f8fac1943817b373ed702e0
#
_entry.id   10f538661f8fac1943817b373ed702e0
#
_cell.length_a   1.000
_cell.length_b   1.000
_cell.length_c   1.000
_cell.angle_alpha   90.00
_cell.angle_beta   90.00
_cell.angle_gamma   90.00
#
_symmetry.space_group_name_H-M   'P 1'
#
loop_
_entity.id
_entity.type
_entity.pdbx_description
1 polymer ?
#
loop_
_entity_poly.entity_id
_entity_poly.type
_entity_poly.pdbx_seq_one_letter_code
_entity_poly.pdbx_strand_id
1 'polypeptide(L)'
;ATSTLLVSPQSLELPDAPRTGVMAQLYSLRDRGAWGIGDYGTLEVLSDSLQKLGGADFVLVNPMHAAEAAPPVEDSPYLPTTRRYTNPIYIRVENTPEYAAHPELHAEIEQLAAPLKKRNHTADLLERDPVVASKIKALHLLYTAGIGDERAEQLRAFREREGEGLVGFTEWCERAANDPALT
;
A
#
# COMPACT_ATOMS: atom_id res chain seq x y z
N ALA A 1 -16.01 33.18 5.35
CA ALA A 1 -15.73 31.81 5.69
C ALA A 1 -16.51 30.90 4.73
N THR A 2 -15.85 29.95 4.11
CA THR A 2 -16.48 28.94 3.23
C THR A 2 -16.61 27.66 4.02
N SER A 3 -17.78 27.01 4.01
CA SER A 3 -17.99 25.70 4.61
C SER A 3 -18.49 24.72 3.56
N THR A 4 -18.14 23.45 3.71
CA THR A 4 -18.61 22.39 2.83
C THR A 4 -19.94 21.87 3.33
N LEU A 5 -20.96 21.86 2.47
CA LEU A 5 -22.24 21.21 2.71
C LEU A 5 -22.23 19.84 2.08
N LEU A 6 -22.42 18.79 2.90
CA LEU A 6 -22.59 17.42 2.44
C LEU A 6 -24.08 17.09 2.37
N VAL A 7 -24.55 16.73 1.18
CA VAL A 7 -25.94 16.29 0.96
C VAL A 7 -25.89 14.79 0.68
N SER A 8 -26.42 14.00 1.59
CA SER A 8 -26.53 12.54 1.45
C SER A 8 -27.89 12.15 0.85
N PRO A 9 -28.02 11.00 0.19
CA PRO A 9 -29.31 10.47 -0.20
C PRO A 9 -30.19 10.15 1.02
N GLN A 10 -31.51 10.16 0.85
CA GLN A 10 -32.44 9.86 1.93
C GLN A 10 -32.37 8.40 2.41
N SER A 11 -31.97 7.48 1.54
CA SER A 11 -31.77 6.06 1.85
C SER A 11 -30.56 5.52 1.14
N LEU A 12 -29.95 4.51 1.72
CA LEU A 12 -28.92 3.72 1.07
C LEU A 12 -29.55 2.44 0.53
N GLU A 13 -29.20 2.11 -0.71
CA GLU A 13 -29.57 0.82 -1.28
C GLU A 13 -28.76 -0.29 -0.63
N LEU A 14 -29.44 -1.31 -0.16
CA LEU A 14 -28.82 -2.52 0.37
C LEU A 14 -28.77 -3.60 -0.72
N PRO A 15 -27.85 -4.56 -0.65
CA PRO A 15 -27.88 -5.71 -1.53
C PRO A 15 -29.22 -6.47 -1.46
N ASP A 16 -29.72 -6.93 -2.60
CA ASP A 16 -31.00 -7.65 -2.69
C ASP A 16 -31.02 -9.00 -1.96
N ALA A 17 -29.84 -9.53 -1.66
CA ALA A 17 -29.68 -10.79 -0.95
C ALA A 17 -28.54 -10.68 0.09
N PRO A 18 -28.58 -11.53 1.14
CA PRO A 18 -27.45 -11.65 2.08
C PRO A 18 -26.15 -11.97 1.34
N ARG A 19 -25.06 -11.33 1.78
CA ARG A 19 -23.72 -11.54 1.24
C ARG A 19 -22.83 -12.16 2.30
N THR A 20 -21.97 -13.08 1.88
CA THR A 20 -20.98 -13.72 2.75
C THR A 20 -19.59 -13.28 2.34
N GLY A 21 -18.76 -12.91 3.32
CA GLY A 21 -17.40 -12.47 3.05
C GLY A 21 -16.39 -12.97 4.08
N VAL A 22 -15.14 -12.72 3.78
CA VAL A 22 -14.00 -13.02 4.67
C VAL A 22 -13.41 -11.71 5.17
N MET A 23 -13.15 -11.64 6.47
CA MET A 23 -12.37 -10.56 7.05
C MET A 23 -10.93 -11.02 7.26
N ALA A 24 -9.98 -10.21 6.83
CA ALA A 24 -8.56 -10.50 6.95
C ALA A 24 -7.76 -9.25 7.36
N GLN A 25 -6.81 -9.43 8.26
CA GLN A 25 -5.79 -8.43 8.53
C GLN A 25 -4.69 -8.62 7.47
N LEU A 26 -4.72 -7.80 6.41
CA LEU A 26 -3.82 -7.96 5.25
C LEU A 26 -2.35 -8.04 5.68
N TYR A 27 -1.93 -7.16 6.58
CA TYR A 27 -0.55 -7.14 7.08
C TYR A 27 -0.11 -8.46 7.74
N SER A 28 -1.03 -9.25 8.29
CA SER A 28 -0.72 -10.53 8.94
C SER A 28 -0.70 -11.72 7.99
N LEU A 29 -1.22 -11.56 6.78
CA LEU A 29 -1.18 -12.61 5.77
C LEU A 29 0.22 -12.80 5.20
N ARG A 30 0.47 -14.00 4.68
CA ARG A 30 1.74 -14.36 4.07
C ARG A 30 1.51 -15.15 2.79
N ASP A 31 2.27 -14.83 1.77
CA ASP A 31 2.46 -15.64 0.57
C ASP A 31 3.96 -15.67 0.23
N ARG A 32 4.32 -16.43 -0.80
CA ARG A 32 5.74 -16.61 -1.18
C ARG A 32 6.42 -15.33 -1.64
N GLY A 33 5.67 -14.39 -2.20
CA GLY A 33 6.19 -13.11 -2.72
C GLY A 33 6.15 -11.97 -1.71
N ALA A 34 5.47 -12.14 -0.58
CA ALA A 34 5.37 -11.11 0.46
C ALA A 34 6.74 -10.82 1.10
N TRP A 35 6.99 -9.57 1.42
CA TRP A 35 8.23 -9.14 2.08
C TRP A 35 8.05 -9.09 3.60
N GLY A 36 7.66 -10.23 4.22
CA GLY A 36 7.43 -10.33 5.66
C GLY A 36 6.11 -9.69 6.13
N ILE A 37 5.34 -9.09 5.25
CA ILE A 37 4.03 -8.50 5.50
C ILE A 37 3.15 -8.71 4.26
N GLY A 38 1.87 -9.02 4.46
CA GLY A 38 0.93 -9.14 3.35
C GLY A 38 0.69 -7.81 2.66
N ASP A 39 0.59 -7.84 1.34
CA ASP A 39 0.45 -6.67 0.46
C ASP A 39 -0.62 -6.90 -0.62
N TYR A 40 -0.72 -6.02 -1.62
CA TYR A 40 -1.74 -6.14 -2.68
C TYR A 40 -1.62 -7.44 -3.47
N GLY A 41 -0.39 -7.97 -3.69
CA GLY A 41 -0.21 -9.28 -4.30
C GLY A 41 -0.76 -10.41 -3.42
N THR A 42 -0.59 -10.30 -2.09
CA THR A 42 -1.20 -11.23 -1.13
C THR A 42 -2.74 -11.16 -1.16
N LEU A 43 -3.29 -9.95 -1.28
CA LEU A 43 -4.75 -9.76 -1.39
C LEU A 43 -5.30 -10.36 -2.68
N GLU A 44 -4.60 -10.21 -3.79
CA GLU A 44 -4.93 -10.84 -5.07
C GLU A 44 -4.99 -12.37 -4.93
N VAL A 45 -3.95 -12.98 -4.37
CA VAL A 45 -3.89 -14.44 -4.13
C VAL A 45 -5.05 -14.91 -3.22
N LEU A 46 -5.35 -14.15 -2.17
CA LEU A 46 -6.49 -14.45 -1.28
C LEU A 46 -7.82 -14.39 -2.04
N SER A 47 -8.04 -13.32 -2.80
CA SER A 47 -9.28 -13.09 -3.56
C SER A 47 -9.50 -14.18 -4.59
N ASP A 48 -8.48 -14.54 -5.35
CA ASP A 48 -8.51 -15.64 -6.32
C ASP A 48 -8.83 -16.99 -5.67
N SER A 49 -8.23 -17.23 -4.50
CA SER A 49 -8.46 -18.47 -3.76
C SER A 49 -9.91 -18.58 -3.28
N LEU A 50 -10.45 -17.50 -2.76
CA LEU A 50 -11.85 -17.43 -2.31
C LEU A 50 -12.84 -17.56 -3.46
N GLN A 51 -12.55 -16.96 -4.61
CA GLN A 51 -13.34 -17.11 -5.81
C GLN A 51 -13.38 -18.57 -6.28
N LYS A 52 -12.23 -19.25 -6.32
CA LYS A 52 -12.13 -20.66 -6.71
C LYS A 52 -12.84 -21.61 -5.75
N LEU A 53 -12.87 -21.28 -4.48
CA LEU A 53 -13.60 -22.02 -3.45
C LEU A 53 -15.12 -21.75 -3.48
N GLY A 54 -15.55 -20.73 -4.21
CA GLY A 54 -16.98 -20.41 -4.43
C GLY A 54 -17.72 -19.92 -3.19
N GLY A 55 -17.00 -19.33 -2.20
CA GLY A 55 -17.58 -19.09 -0.89
C GLY A 55 -17.64 -17.64 -0.39
N ALA A 56 -17.14 -16.66 -1.15
CA ALA A 56 -17.12 -15.29 -0.66
C ALA A 56 -17.54 -14.28 -1.74
N ASP A 57 -18.42 -13.35 -1.36
CA ASP A 57 -18.86 -12.21 -2.18
C ASP A 57 -17.93 -11.01 -2.02
N PHE A 58 -17.20 -10.93 -0.88
CA PHE A 58 -16.29 -9.81 -0.60
C PHE A 58 -15.17 -10.20 0.35
N VAL A 59 -14.12 -9.42 0.35
CA VAL A 59 -13.04 -9.45 1.37
C VAL A 59 -12.99 -8.11 2.07
N LEU A 60 -13.10 -8.13 3.42
CA LEU A 60 -12.91 -6.97 4.26
C LEU A 60 -11.48 -7.00 4.82
N VAL A 61 -10.71 -5.95 4.54
CA VAL A 61 -9.33 -5.83 5.03
C VAL A 61 -9.20 -4.68 6.05
N ASN A 62 -8.09 -4.67 6.78
CA ASN A 62 -7.72 -3.53 7.62
C ASN A 62 -7.55 -2.24 6.79
N PRO A 63 -7.58 -1.04 7.40
CA PRO A 63 -7.24 0.19 6.71
C PRO A 63 -5.86 0.12 6.06
N MET A 64 -5.79 0.51 4.78
CA MET A 64 -4.54 0.55 3.99
C MET A 64 -4.11 1.98 3.70
N HIS A 65 -4.53 2.91 4.56
CA HIS A 65 -4.26 4.33 4.42
C HIS A 65 -2.80 4.68 4.70
N ALA A 66 -2.37 5.84 4.19
CA ALA A 66 -1.03 6.35 4.42
C ALA A 66 -0.78 6.56 5.92
N ALA A 67 0.32 5.97 6.38
CA ALA A 67 0.86 6.09 7.74
C ALA A 67 2.07 7.04 7.75
N GLU A 68 2.97 6.88 8.71
CA GLU A 68 4.17 7.67 8.83
C GLU A 68 5.02 7.61 7.55
N ALA A 69 5.61 8.75 7.20
CA ALA A 69 6.43 8.88 5.99
C ALA A 69 7.78 8.14 6.10
N ALA A 70 8.26 7.95 7.32
CA ALA A 70 9.51 7.28 7.64
C ALA A 70 9.41 6.55 8.98
N PRO A 71 10.25 5.53 9.22
CA PRO A 71 10.36 4.90 10.53
C PRO A 71 10.66 5.88 11.68
N PRO A 72 10.15 5.62 12.91
CA PRO A 72 9.40 4.44 13.29
C PRO A 72 7.94 4.47 12.80
N VAL A 73 7.45 3.32 12.31
CA VAL A 73 6.09 3.17 11.81
C VAL A 73 5.21 2.53 12.88
N GLU A 74 4.06 3.15 13.14
CA GLU A 74 3.07 2.62 14.08
C GLU A 74 2.63 1.20 13.73
N ASP A 75 2.47 0.38 14.75
CA ASP A 75 1.99 -1.00 14.59
C ASP A 75 0.51 -1.06 14.19
N SER A 76 -0.26 -0.06 14.57
CA SER A 76 -1.69 -0.01 14.34
C SER A 76 -2.02 0.71 13.03
N PRO A 77 -2.73 0.09 12.06
CA PRO A 77 -3.15 0.77 10.84
C PRO A 77 -4.38 1.67 11.04
N TYR A 78 -4.89 1.79 12.28
CA TYR A 78 -6.14 2.49 12.57
C TYR A 78 -5.98 3.98 12.87
N LEU A 79 -4.72 4.45 12.99
CA LEU A 79 -4.38 5.86 13.16
C LEU A 79 -3.57 6.36 11.96
N PRO A 80 -4.19 6.48 10.76
CA PRO A 80 -3.46 6.92 9.57
C PRO A 80 -3.17 8.42 9.63
N THR A 81 -2.05 8.81 9.02
CA THR A 81 -1.73 10.22 8.77
C THR A 81 -2.77 10.87 7.87
N THR A 82 -3.22 10.16 6.85
CA THR A 82 -4.34 10.59 6.00
C THR A 82 -5.09 9.38 5.44
N ARG A 83 -6.40 9.53 5.28
CA ARG A 83 -7.25 8.53 4.61
C ARG A 83 -7.34 8.74 3.09
N ARG A 84 -6.71 9.78 2.58
CA ARG A 84 -6.78 10.14 1.15
C ARG A 84 -5.83 9.33 0.29
N TYR A 85 -4.69 8.93 0.85
CA TYR A 85 -3.64 8.21 0.14
C TYR A 85 -3.40 6.84 0.77
N THR A 86 -2.75 5.97 0.00
CA THR A 86 -2.47 4.59 0.39
C THR A 86 -1.05 4.47 0.95
N ASN A 87 -0.87 3.58 1.92
CA ASN A 87 0.43 3.26 2.48
C ASN A 87 1.25 2.43 1.48
N PRO A 88 2.44 2.90 1.06
CA PRO A 88 3.30 2.18 0.12
C PRO A 88 3.81 0.83 0.63
N ILE A 89 3.71 0.54 1.93
CA ILE A 89 4.07 -0.78 2.50
C ILE A 89 3.27 -1.92 1.84
N TYR A 90 2.07 -1.63 1.34
CA TYR A 90 1.20 -2.61 0.69
C TYR A 90 1.47 -2.79 -0.80
N ILE A 91 2.42 -2.06 -1.39
CA ILE A 91 2.79 -2.25 -2.80
C ILE A 91 3.60 -3.55 -2.93
N ARG A 92 3.20 -4.43 -3.86
CA ARG A 92 4.02 -5.55 -4.32
C ARG A 92 4.98 -4.99 -5.38
N VAL A 93 6.25 -4.81 -5.01
CA VAL A 93 7.26 -4.18 -5.88
C VAL A 93 7.38 -4.91 -7.21
N GLU A 94 7.40 -6.24 -7.17
CA GLU A 94 7.55 -7.10 -8.33
C GLU A 94 6.37 -7.03 -9.32
N ASN A 95 5.20 -6.54 -8.86
CA ASN A 95 4.01 -6.39 -9.71
C ASN A 95 3.91 -4.99 -10.34
N THR A 96 4.89 -4.12 -10.11
CA THR A 96 4.89 -2.79 -10.73
C THR A 96 5.35 -2.87 -12.20
N PRO A 97 4.77 -2.07 -13.11
CA PRO A 97 5.24 -2.01 -14.49
C PRO A 97 6.72 -1.63 -14.61
N GLU A 98 7.19 -0.79 -13.70
CA GLU A 98 8.58 -0.34 -13.64
C GLU A 98 9.53 -1.51 -13.30
N TYR A 99 9.13 -2.45 -12.44
CA TYR A 99 9.92 -3.64 -12.17
C TYR A 99 10.08 -4.50 -13.44
N ALA A 100 9.00 -4.69 -14.18
CA ALA A 100 9.05 -5.44 -15.44
C ALA A 100 9.91 -4.74 -16.51
N ALA A 101 9.94 -3.40 -16.51
CA ALA A 101 10.70 -2.59 -17.47
C ALA A 101 12.21 -2.55 -17.16
N HIS A 102 12.64 -2.80 -15.92
CA HIS A 102 14.01 -2.65 -15.44
C HIS A 102 14.60 -3.98 -14.89
N PRO A 103 14.79 -5.01 -15.73
CA PRO A 103 15.30 -6.30 -15.28
C PRO A 103 16.73 -6.23 -14.69
N GLU A 104 17.50 -5.21 -15.05
CA GLU A 104 18.83 -4.94 -14.50
C GLU A 104 18.82 -4.65 -13.00
N LEU A 105 17.68 -4.18 -12.45
CA LEU A 105 17.52 -3.88 -11.02
C LEU A 105 17.03 -5.08 -10.20
N HIS A 106 16.59 -6.16 -10.85
CA HIS A 106 15.98 -7.30 -10.14
C HIS A 106 16.91 -7.89 -9.07
N ALA A 107 18.21 -8.01 -9.35
CA ALA A 107 19.17 -8.56 -8.40
C ALA A 107 19.33 -7.66 -7.15
N GLU A 108 19.38 -6.34 -7.33
CA GLU A 108 19.48 -5.39 -6.23
C GLU A 108 18.19 -5.37 -5.40
N ILE A 109 17.04 -5.38 -6.06
CA ILE A 109 15.74 -5.42 -5.38
C ILE A 109 15.57 -6.72 -4.61
N GLU A 110 15.99 -7.87 -5.16
CA GLU A 110 15.96 -9.14 -4.44
C GLU A 110 16.88 -9.15 -3.21
N GLN A 111 18.01 -8.46 -3.24
CA GLN A 111 18.86 -8.31 -2.03
C GLN A 111 18.12 -7.57 -0.91
N LEU A 112 17.25 -6.62 -1.24
CA LEU A 112 16.39 -5.94 -0.26
C LEU A 112 15.24 -6.85 0.22
N ALA A 113 14.68 -7.65 -0.67
CA ALA A 113 13.53 -8.50 -0.41
C ALA A 113 13.87 -9.78 0.37
N ALA A 114 14.99 -10.43 0.03
CA ALA A 114 15.32 -11.78 0.51
C ALA A 114 15.36 -11.93 2.05
N PRO A 115 15.93 -11.00 2.84
CA PRO A 115 15.88 -11.07 4.29
C PRO A 115 14.45 -11.02 4.83
N LEU A 116 13.59 -10.22 4.21
CA LEU A 116 12.20 -10.02 4.62
C LEU A 116 11.32 -11.21 4.20
N LYS A 117 11.53 -11.77 3.02
CA LYS A 117 10.83 -12.97 2.54
C LYS A 117 11.04 -14.17 3.46
N LYS A 118 12.21 -14.29 4.11
CA LYS A 118 12.47 -15.35 5.10
C LYS A 118 11.51 -15.29 6.28
N ARG A 119 11.03 -14.10 6.65
CA ARG A 119 10.08 -13.89 7.76
C ARG A 119 8.68 -14.41 7.45
N ASN A 120 8.35 -14.70 6.19
CA ASN A 120 7.06 -15.31 5.83
C ASN A 120 6.85 -16.68 6.48
N HIS A 121 7.90 -17.32 6.96
CA HIS A 121 7.89 -18.67 7.53
C HIS A 121 8.18 -18.70 9.04
N THR A 122 8.26 -17.53 9.68
CA THR A 122 8.48 -17.44 11.12
C THR A 122 7.21 -17.02 11.85
N ALA A 123 7.13 -17.34 13.14
CA ALA A 123 6.07 -16.91 14.04
C ALA A 123 6.43 -15.61 14.80
N ASP A 124 7.48 -14.93 14.38
CA ASP A 124 7.96 -13.71 15.02
C ASP A 124 6.98 -12.55 14.82
N LEU A 125 7.09 -11.56 15.68
CA LEU A 125 6.35 -10.32 15.56
C LEU A 125 6.68 -9.64 14.23
N LEU A 126 5.68 -8.92 13.70
CA LEU A 126 5.84 -8.10 12.50
C LEU A 126 6.74 -6.90 12.82
N GLU A 127 7.77 -6.73 12.02
CA GLU A 127 8.60 -5.55 12.03
C GLU A 127 8.33 -4.73 10.76
N ARG A 128 7.66 -3.58 10.92
CA ARG A 128 7.26 -2.75 9.78
C ARG A 128 8.39 -1.88 9.27
N ASP A 129 9.23 -1.37 10.16
CA ASP A 129 10.32 -0.45 9.81
C ASP A 129 11.24 -0.98 8.72
N PRO A 130 11.82 -2.20 8.83
CA PRO A 130 12.67 -2.73 7.77
C PRO A 130 11.91 -3.01 6.48
N VAL A 131 10.62 -3.32 6.54
CA VAL A 131 9.77 -3.52 5.34
C VAL A 131 9.56 -2.21 4.62
N VAL A 132 9.16 -1.15 5.34
CA VAL A 132 8.95 0.19 4.76
C VAL A 132 10.24 0.69 4.15
N ALA A 133 11.35 0.67 4.89
CA ALA A 133 12.65 1.14 4.41
C ALA A 133 13.08 0.42 3.14
N SER A 134 12.94 -0.91 3.09
CA SER A 134 13.33 -1.71 1.92
C SER A 134 12.42 -1.47 0.72
N LYS A 135 11.09 -1.39 0.93
CA LYS A 135 10.13 -1.15 -0.16
C LYS A 135 10.29 0.27 -0.73
N ILE A 136 10.43 1.29 0.10
CA ILE A 136 10.67 2.66 -0.36
C ILE A 136 11.96 2.75 -1.15
N LYS A 137 13.04 2.09 -0.68
CA LYS A 137 14.30 2.04 -1.43
C LYS A 137 14.14 1.38 -2.78
N ALA A 138 13.44 0.23 -2.86
CA ALA A 138 13.19 -0.47 -4.11
C ALA A 138 12.35 0.36 -5.09
N LEU A 139 11.27 1.00 -4.59
CA LEU A 139 10.43 1.88 -5.41
C LEU A 139 11.19 3.12 -5.90
N HIS A 140 12.10 3.66 -5.07
CA HIS A 140 12.96 4.77 -5.46
C HIS A 140 13.96 4.37 -6.56
N LEU A 141 14.57 3.19 -6.47
CA LEU A 141 15.44 2.65 -7.53
C LEU A 141 14.69 2.56 -8.86
N LEU A 142 13.49 1.98 -8.85
CA LEU A 142 12.65 1.85 -10.05
C LEU A 142 12.25 3.21 -10.62
N TYR A 143 11.83 4.15 -9.77
CA TYR A 143 11.48 5.50 -10.20
C TYR A 143 12.67 6.25 -10.83
N THR A 144 13.85 6.12 -10.23
CA THR A 144 15.08 6.78 -10.71
C THR A 144 15.58 6.19 -12.02
N ALA A 145 15.39 4.88 -12.24
CA ALA A 145 15.73 4.22 -13.50
C ALA A 145 14.86 4.72 -14.66
N GLY A 146 13.67 5.19 -14.35
CA GLY A 146 12.76 5.85 -15.29
C GLY A 146 11.38 5.20 -15.33
N ILE A 147 10.39 6.05 -15.47
CA ILE A 147 9.00 5.65 -15.73
C ILE A 147 8.70 5.88 -17.21
N GLY A 148 8.09 4.91 -17.88
CA GLY A 148 7.73 5.06 -19.29
C GLY A 148 6.72 6.19 -19.52
N ASP A 149 6.56 6.63 -20.77
CA ASP A 149 5.72 7.80 -21.14
C ASP A 149 4.27 7.66 -20.64
N GLU A 150 3.68 6.48 -20.73
CA GLU A 150 2.32 6.23 -20.25
C GLU A 150 2.21 6.44 -18.72
N ARG A 151 3.19 5.97 -17.96
CA ARG A 151 3.23 6.14 -16.50
C ARG A 151 3.50 7.59 -16.12
N ALA A 152 4.33 8.29 -16.89
CA ALA A 152 4.56 9.72 -16.69
C ALA A 152 3.29 10.52 -16.91
N GLU A 153 2.48 10.17 -17.92
CA GLU A 153 1.18 10.78 -18.18
C GLU A 153 0.19 10.49 -17.05
N GLN A 154 0.09 9.24 -16.61
CA GLN A 154 -0.75 8.84 -15.48
C GLN A 154 -0.37 9.60 -14.19
N LEU A 155 0.92 9.76 -13.92
CA LEU A 155 1.42 10.53 -12.77
C LEU A 155 1.04 12.00 -12.88
N ARG A 156 1.14 12.60 -14.07
CA ARG A 156 0.72 14.00 -14.32
C ARG A 156 -0.77 14.17 -14.07
N ALA A 157 -1.60 13.32 -14.66
CA ALA A 157 -3.04 13.35 -14.47
C ALA A 157 -3.42 13.15 -12.98
N PHE A 158 -2.72 12.28 -12.27
CA PHE A 158 -2.90 12.10 -10.82
C PHE A 158 -2.59 13.39 -10.04
N ARG A 159 -1.45 14.03 -10.34
CA ARG A 159 -1.04 15.29 -9.68
C ARG A 159 -2.05 16.41 -9.93
N GLU A 160 -2.54 16.55 -11.17
CA GLU A 160 -3.56 17.53 -11.52
C GLU A 160 -4.88 17.29 -10.79
N ARG A 161 -5.33 16.04 -10.72
CA ARG A 161 -6.57 15.67 -10.02
C ARG A 161 -6.49 15.91 -8.52
N GLU A 162 -5.39 15.54 -7.89
CA GLU A 162 -5.21 15.66 -6.45
C GLU A 162 -4.89 17.09 -5.99
N GLY A 163 -4.24 17.89 -6.86
CA GLY A 163 -3.99 19.31 -6.66
C GLY A 163 -3.21 19.63 -5.38
N GLU A 164 -3.61 20.73 -4.74
CA GLU A 164 -2.96 21.23 -3.51
C GLU A 164 -2.95 20.22 -2.36
N GLY A 165 -3.93 19.32 -2.31
CA GLY A 165 -3.97 18.28 -1.28
C GLY A 165 -2.79 17.30 -1.37
N LEU A 166 -2.35 16.95 -2.59
CA LEU A 166 -1.18 16.12 -2.79
C LEU A 166 0.12 16.88 -2.48
N VAL A 167 0.19 18.14 -2.91
CA VAL A 167 1.35 19.00 -2.61
C VAL A 167 1.56 19.11 -1.11
N GLY A 168 0.53 19.47 -0.36
CA GLY A 168 0.61 19.58 1.09
C GLY A 168 0.98 18.26 1.78
N PHE A 169 0.45 17.13 1.30
CA PHE A 169 0.79 15.81 1.84
C PHE A 169 2.25 15.43 1.56
N THR A 170 2.75 15.65 0.34
CA THR A 170 4.15 15.33 0.00
C THR A 170 5.15 16.22 0.74
N GLU A 171 4.86 17.51 0.88
CA GLU A 171 5.66 18.42 1.70
C GLU A 171 5.68 17.99 3.18
N TRP A 172 4.55 17.54 3.70
CA TRP A 172 4.48 17.01 5.05
C TRP A 172 5.33 15.74 5.18
N CYS A 173 5.24 14.80 4.24
CA CYS A 173 6.05 13.57 4.23
C CYS A 173 7.55 13.88 4.24
N GLU A 174 7.99 14.87 3.42
CA GLU A 174 9.39 15.28 3.37
C GLU A 174 9.86 15.86 4.70
N ARG A 175 9.05 16.72 5.31
CA ARG A 175 9.37 17.31 6.62
C ARG A 175 9.40 16.25 7.71
N ALA A 176 8.40 15.38 7.79
CA ALA A 176 8.32 14.32 8.78
C ALA A 176 9.49 13.32 8.67
N ALA A 177 9.94 13.01 7.45
CA ALA A 177 11.12 12.16 7.25
C ALA A 177 12.43 12.79 7.74
N ASN A 178 12.51 14.13 7.84
CA ASN A 178 13.68 14.88 8.26
C ASN A 178 13.60 15.45 9.67
N ASP A 179 12.43 15.44 10.31
CA ASP A 179 12.20 15.97 11.65
C ASP A 179 11.39 14.96 12.49
N PRO A 180 12.07 14.19 13.37
CA PRO A 180 11.40 13.20 14.23
C PRO A 180 10.37 13.79 15.19
N ALA A 181 10.34 15.12 15.40
CA ALA A 181 9.35 15.75 16.26
C ALA A 181 7.97 15.90 15.58
N LEU A 182 7.88 15.62 14.28
CA LEU A 182 6.65 15.69 13.50
C LEU A 182 5.95 14.33 13.30
N THR A 183 6.58 13.24 13.77
CA THR A 183 6.06 11.86 13.67
C THR A 183 5.43 11.37 14.98
#